data_fe814b3af8405c7845965f03b81e055c
#
_entry.id   fe814b3af8405c7845965f03b81e055c
#
_cell.length_a   1.000
_cell.length_b   1.000
_cell.length_c   1.000
_cell.angle_alpha   90.00
_cell.angle_beta   90.00
_cell.angle_gamma   90.00
#
_symmetry.space_group_name_H-M   'P 1'
#
loop_
_entity.id
_entity.type
_entity.pdbx_description
1 polymer ?
#
loop_
_entity_poly.entity_id
_entity_poly.type
_entity_poly.pdbx_seq_one_letter_code
_entity_poly.pdbx_strand_id
1 'polypeptide(L)'
;LHVSRLSGQATVPPSKSAAHRAVLCAALADGVSHITNIEYIQDIRATLGAVTQLGAKVAEEPAAVTITGRGSSGGFVTVTRPVFCNESGSTLRFMIPLFSLTAQKVRFTGAGRLFDRPQAIYQMLFERQGLQFEQTPEGITIFGRLRPGGFTLPGDVSSQFISGLLFAAPLMESESSIEVLPPYESRSYVDLTIDAMQQFGVKVAARARKNGSVMYRVAAPQRYTASDFAVEGDYSQAAFLAVLGCAVGGINVVGLNPDSQQGDKVILDILRSE
;
A
#
# COMPACT_ATOMS: atom_id res chain seq x y z
N LEU A 1 -17.68 -34.21 12.78
CA LEU A 1 -16.24 -34.39 12.99
C LEU A 1 -15.91 -33.81 14.35
N HIS A 2 -15.61 -34.66 15.34
CA HIS A 2 -15.02 -34.22 16.60
C HIS A 2 -13.51 -34.25 16.44
N VAL A 3 -12.88 -33.11 16.19
CA VAL A 3 -11.42 -32.97 16.23
C VAL A 3 -11.05 -32.75 17.69
N SER A 4 -10.51 -33.78 18.33
CA SER A 4 -10.15 -33.72 19.75
C SER A 4 -8.79 -33.08 20.00
N ARG A 5 -7.90 -33.05 19.01
CA ARG A 5 -6.56 -32.46 19.10
C ARG A 5 -5.92 -32.31 17.72
N LEU A 6 -5.33 -31.15 17.44
CA LEU A 6 -4.46 -30.94 16.30
C LEU A 6 -3.03 -30.72 16.79
N SER A 7 -2.04 -31.19 16.02
CA SER A 7 -0.64 -30.89 16.28
C SER A 7 0.09 -30.74 14.96
N GLY A 8 1.01 -29.80 14.90
CA GLY A 8 1.83 -29.59 13.70
C GLY A 8 2.36 -28.17 13.58
N GLN A 9 3.01 -27.92 12.46
CA GLN A 9 3.57 -26.61 12.12
C GLN A 9 2.86 -26.09 10.85
N ALA A 10 2.45 -24.82 10.89
CA ALA A 10 1.89 -24.10 9.75
C ALA A 10 2.74 -22.85 9.47
N THR A 11 3.20 -22.70 8.24
CA THR A 11 3.86 -21.48 7.79
C THR A 11 2.80 -20.53 7.24
N VAL A 12 2.78 -19.30 7.71
CA VAL A 12 1.85 -18.29 7.21
C VAL A 12 2.28 -17.79 5.83
N PRO A 13 1.31 -17.45 4.95
CA PRO A 13 1.63 -16.83 3.67
C PRO A 13 2.24 -15.44 3.87
N PRO A 14 2.94 -14.90 2.87
CA PRO A 14 3.49 -13.55 2.92
C PRO A 14 2.39 -12.49 2.99
N SER A 15 2.66 -11.41 3.72
CA SER A 15 1.72 -10.31 3.90
C SER A 15 1.45 -9.57 2.59
N LYS A 16 0.21 -9.69 2.11
CA LYS A 16 -0.25 -8.94 0.94
C LYS A 16 -0.04 -7.44 1.10
N SER A 17 -0.33 -6.92 2.28
CA SER A 17 -0.22 -5.49 2.59
C SER A 17 1.23 -4.98 2.56
N ALA A 18 2.19 -5.77 3.04
CA ALA A 18 3.61 -5.45 2.95
C ALA A 18 4.13 -5.59 1.51
N ALA A 19 3.72 -6.64 0.78
CA ALA A 19 4.12 -6.87 -0.60
C ALA A 19 3.72 -5.72 -1.54
N HIS A 20 2.48 -5.22 -1.47
CA HIS A 20 2.06 -4.05 -2.25
C HIS A 20 3.00 -2.85 -2.04
N ARG A 21 3.37 -2.57 -0.80
CA ARG A 21 4.22 -1.44 -0.42
C ARG A 21 5.64 -1.59 -0.92
N ALA A 22 6.22 -2.77 -0.73
CA ALA A 22 7.56 -3.10 -1.22
C ALA A 22 7.65 -2.95 -2.75
N VAL A 23 6.69 -3.52 -3.49
CA VAL A 23 6.61 -3.43 -4.96
C VAL A 23 6.54 -1.97 -5.41
N LEU A 24 5.69 -1.15 -4.75
CA LEU A 24 5.58 0.26 -5.08
C LEU A 24 6.86 1.04 -4.82
N CYS A 25 7.45 0.90 -3.63
CA CYS A 25 8.68 1.59 -3.29
C CYS A 25 9.83 1.19 -4.23
N ALA A 26 9.97 -0.11 -4.53
CA ALA A 26 10.96 -0.61 -5.49
C ALA A 26 10.75 -0.04 -6.90
N ALA A 27 9.50 0.05 -7.35
CA ALA A 27 9.18 0.60 -8.66
C ALA A 27 9.47 2.10 -8.80
N LEU A 28 9.40 2.84 -7.70
CA LEU A 28 9.71 4.28 -7.66
C LEU A 28 11.20 4.56 -7.44
N ALA A 29 11.99 3.55 -7.04
CA ALA A 29 13.37 3.71 -6.64
C ALA A 29 14.33 3.91 -7.81
N ASP A 30 15.49 4.51 -7.50
CA ASP A 30 16.65 4.52 -8.37
C ASP A 30 17.43 3.21 -8.17
N GLY A 31 17.50 2.36 -9.20
CA GLY A 31 18.26 1.12 -9.19
C GLY A 31 17.42 -0.15 -9.22
N VAL A 32 18.00 -1.25 -8.75
CA VAL A 32 17.39 -2.59 -8.77
C VAL A 32 17.15 -3.06 -7.34
N SER A 33 15.95 -3.56 -7.09
CA SER A 33 15.53 -4.09 -5.80
C SER A 33 15.10 -5.55 -5.96
N HIS A 34 15.46 -6.40 -4.98
CA HIS A 34 15.01 -7.79 -4.91
C HIS A 34 13.99 -7.93 -3.77
N ILE A 35 12.77 -8.30 -4.11
CA ILE A 35 11.69 -8.56 -3.15
C ILE A 35 11.50 -10.06 -3.05
N THR A 36 11.76 -10.62 -1.88
CA THR A 36 11.66 -12.05 -1.60
C THR A 36 10.42 -12.37 -0.76
N ASN A 37 10.07 -13.65 -0.68
CA ASN A 37 8.88 -14.14 0.01
C ASN A 37 7.61 -13.42 -0.48
N ILE A 38 7.39 -13.37 -1.80
CA ILE A 38 6.22 -12.77 -2.42
C ILE A 38 5.33 -13.85 -3.05
N GLU A 39 4.02 -13.70 -2.91
CA GLU A 39 3.03 -14.56 -3.55
C GLU A 39 2.31 -13.80 -4.67
N TYR A 40 2.24 -14.39 -5.85
CA TYR A 40 1.65 -13.77 -7.04
C TYR A 40 0.12 -13.92 -7.10
N ILE A 41 -0.54 -13.55 -6.03
CA ILE A 41 -2.01 -13.44 -6.01
C ILE A 41 -2.48 -12.35 -6.98
N GLN A 42 -3.74 -12.38 -7.35
CA GLN A 42 -4.30 -11.47 -8.36
C GLN A 42 -4.07 -9.98 -8.04
N ASP A 43 -4.17 -9.59 -6.77
CA ASP A 43 -3.95 -8.22 -6.31
C ASP A 43 -2.49 -7.78 -6.53
N ILE A 44 -1.52 -8.65 -6.22
CA ILE A 44 -0.09 -8.38 -6.43
C ILE A 44 0.23 -8.30 -7.92
N ARG A 45 -0.31 -9.23 -8.74
CA ARG A 45 -0.17 -9.16 -10.20
C ARG A 45 -0.72 -7.86 -10.79
N ALA A 46 -1.85 -7.37 -10.28
CA ALA A 46 -2.41 -6.07 -10.69
C ALA A 46 -1.45 -4.91 -10.34
N THR A 47 -0.82 -4.94 -9.15
CA THR A 47 0.17 -3.92 -8.76
C THR A 47 1.42 -4.00 -9.63
N LEU A 48 1.95 -5.20 -9.91
CA LEU A 48 3.11 -5.38 -10.80
C LEU A 48 2.82 -4.85 -12.22
N GLY A 49 1.62 -5.14 -12.75
CA GLY A 49 1.17 -4.59 -14.03
C GLY A 49 1.05 -3.06 -14.02
N ALA A 50 0.58 -2.48 -12.93
CA ALA A 50 0.43 -1.04 -12.79
C ALA A 50 1.79 -0.32 -12.68
N VAL A 51 2.74 -0.85 -11.89
CA VAL A 51 4.08 -0.25 -11.78
C VAL A 51 4.87 -0.35 -13.07
N THR A 52 4.65 -1.39 -13.88
CA THR A 52 5.23 -1.48 -15.22
C THR A 52 4.75 -0.34 -16.11
N GLN A 53 3.49 0.08 -15.98
CA GLN A 53 2.96 1.25 -16.69
C GLN A 53 3.47 2.59 -16.15
N LEU A 54 3.98 2.63 -14.91
CA LEU A 54 4.72 3.80 -14.38
C LEU A 54 6.17 3.87 -14.91
N GLY A 55 6.66 2.81 -15.57
CA GLY A 55 8.00 2.77 -16.16
C GLY A 55 9.00 1.86 -15.46
N ALA A 56 8.60 1.12 -14.43
CA ALA A 56 9.44 0.11 -13.81
C ALA A 56 9.54 -1.14 -14.71
N LYS A 57 10.66 -1.88 -14.58
CA LYS A 57 10.82 -3.20 -15.21
C LYS A 57 10.70 -4.27 -14.14
N VAL A 58 9.90 -5.28 -14.41
CA VAL A 58 9.58 -6.36 -13.48
C VAL A 58 10.07 -7.68 -14.07
N ALA A 59 10.84 -8.45 -13.30
CA ALA A 59 11.24 -9.80 -13.62
C ALA A 59 10.76 -10.73 -12.49
N GLU A 60 9.79 -11.59 -12.81
CA GLU A 60 9.19 -12.55 -11.87
C GLU A 60 10.08 -13.79 -11.74
N GLU A 61 10.26 -14.24 -10.49
CA GLU A 61 10.98 -15.45 -10.10
C GLU A 61 10.12 -16.26 -9.12
N PRO A 62 10.37 -17.56 -8.89
CA PRO A 62 9.62 -18.29 -7.87
C PRO A 62 9.72 -17.65 -6.48
N ALA A 63 8.58 -17.18 -5.93
CA ALA A 63 8.47 -16.51 -4.64
C ALA A 63 9.36 -15.27 -4.46
N ALA A 64 9.87 -14.68 -5.55
CA ALA A 64 10.66 -13.45 -5.54
C ALA A 64 10.37 -12.61 -6.80
N VAL A 65 10.63 -11.30 -6.74
CA VAL A 65 10.55 -10.43 -7.89
C VAL A 65 11.70 -9.43 -7.88
N THR A 66 12.36 -9.30 -9.01
CA THR A 66 13.38 -8.28 -9.26
C THR A 66 12.72 -7.09 -9.95
N ILE A 67 12.84 -5.91 -9.36
CA ILE A 67 12.26 -4.68 -9.89
C ILE A 67 13.38 -3.67 -10.16
N THR A 68 13.56 -3.32 -11.45
CA THR A 68 14.33 -2.13 -11.81
C THR A 68 13.37 -0.95 -11.77
N GLY A 69 13.54 -0.09 -10.79
CA GLY A 69 12.67 1.06 -10.60
C GLY A 69 12.80 2.08 -11.73
N ARG A 70 11.76 2.93 -11.87
CA ARG A 70 11.75 3.96 -12.91
C ARG A 70 12.82 5.04 -12.73
N GLY A 71 13.31 5.18 -11.51
CA GLY A 71 14.26 6.21 -11.11
C GLY A 71 13.66 7.61 -10.98
N SER A 72 14.40 8.50 -10.34
CA SER A 72 13.99 9.89 -10.11
C SER A 72 14.29 10.80 -11.30
N SER A 73 15.29 10.46 -12.13
CA SER A 73 15.74 11.22 -13.28
C SER A 73 14.96 10.94 -14.57
N GLY A 74 14.23 9.81 -14.62
CA GLY A 74 13.36 9.48 -15.74
C GLY A 74 12.03 10.23 -15.66
N GLY A 75 11.61 10.89 -16.74
CA GLY A 75 10.24 11.37 -16.88
C GLY A 75 9.24 10.22 -16.78
N PHE A 76 7.97 10.53 -16.48
CA PHE A 76 6.93 9.52 -16.54
C PHE A 76 6.74 9.05 -17.99
N VAL A 77 6.64 7.74 -18.17
CA VAL A 77 6.34 7.16 -19.50
C VAL A 77 4.92 7.55 -19.93
N THR A 78 4.68 7.56 -21.22
CA THR A 78 3.34 7.80 -21.75
C THR A 78 2.44 6.61 -21.43
N VAL A 79 1.33 6.87 -20.75
CA VAL A 79 0.32 5.86 -20.41
C VAL A 79 -0.54 5.62 -21.66
N THR A 80 -0.37 4.48 -22.30
CA THR A 80 -1.02 4.17 -23.60
C THR A 80 -2.24 3.25 -23.47
N ARG A 81 -2.45 2.63 -22.30
CA ARG A 81 -3.54 1.68 -22.05
C ARG A 81 -4.11 1.88 -20.65
N PRO A 82 -5.35 1.47 -20.38
CA PRO A 82 -5.92 1.52 -19.04
C PRO A 82 -5.06 0.77 -18.02
N VAL A 83 -4.99 1.30 -16.80
CA VAL A 83 -4.35 0.63 -15.66
C VAL A 83 -5.34 -0.37 -15.07
N PHE A 84 -5.08 -1.65 -15.26
CA PHE A 84 -5.95 -2.71 -14.74
C PHE A 84 -5.61 -3.02 -13.28
N CYS A 85 -6.57 -2.78 -12.38
CA CYS A 85 -6.43 -2.97 -10.93
C CYS A 85 -7.03 -4.28 -10.42
N ASN A 86 -7.59 -5.14 -11.30
CA ASN A 86 -8.38 -6.29 -10.91
C ASN A 86 -9.47 -5.89 -9.90
N GLU A 87 -9.61 -6.59 -8.78
CA GLU A 87 -10.50 -6.22 -7.66
C GLU A 87 -9.71 -5.59 -6.48
N SER A 88 -8.46 -5.18 -6.74
CA SER A 88 -7.53 -4.66 -5.74
C SER A 88 -7.78 -3.18 -5.41
N GLY A 89 -8.43 -2.92 -4.27
CA GLY A 89 -8.56 -1.56 -3.75
C GLY A 89 -7.22 -0.91 -3.39
N SER A 90 -6.22 -1.70 -2.97
CA SER A 90 -4.86 -1.21 -2.68
C SER A 90 -4.19 -0.71 -3.95
N THR A 91 -4.20 -1.52 -5.02
CA THR A 91 -3.64 -1.11 -6.32
C THR A 91 -4.28 0.18 -6.81
N LEU A 92 -5.62 0.23 -6.85
CA LEU A 92 -6.35 1.41 -7.33
C LEU A 92 -5.98 2.67 -6.53
N ARG A 93 -6.11 2.61 -5.19
CA ARG A 93 -5.93 3.78 -4.34
C ARG A 93 -4.48 4.24 -4.21
N PHE A 94 -3.52 3.33 -4.31
CA PHE A 94 -2.11 3.72 -4.32
C PHE A 94 -1.71 4.34 -5.66
N MET A 95 -2.27 3.85 -6.76
CA MET A 95 -1.88 4.30 -8.11
C MET A 95 -2.53 5.62 -8.52
N ILE A 96 -3.72 5.97 -8.06
CA ILE A 96 -4.39 7.23 -8.43
C ILE A 96 -3.50 8.46 -8.19
N PRO A 97 -2.93 8.70 -6.98
CA PRO A 97 -2.04 9.84 -6.77
C PRO A 97 -0.76 9.77 -7.58
N LEU A 98 -0.16 8.58 -7.73
CA LEU A 98 1.07 8.40 -8.48
C LEU A 98 0.89 8.69 -9.97
N PHE A 99 -0.17 8.16 -10.58
CA PHE A 99 -0.46 8.44 -11.99
C PHE A 99 -0.88 9.88 -12.24
N SER A 100 -1.47 10.57 -11.26
CA SER A 100 -1.77 12.00 -11.40
C SER A 100 -0.51 12.84 -11.58
N LEU A 101 0.64 12.42 -11.01
CA LEU A 101 1.92 13.13 -11.19
C LEU A 101 2.39 13.15 -12.65
N THR A 102 1.87 12.24 -13.47
CA THR A 102 2.20 12.20 -14.91
C THR A 102 1.57 13.34 -15.70
N ALA A 103 0.57 14.03 -15.14
CA ALA A 103 -0.27 15.04 -15.80
C ALA A 103 -1.04 14.53 -17.03
N GLN A 104 -1.13 13.20 -17.21
CA GLN A 104 -1.80 12.57 -18.34
C GLN A 104 -3.26 12.22 -17.99
N LYS A 105 -4.07 12.01 -19.03
CA LYS A 105 -5.39 11.39 -18.86
C LYS A 105 -5.18 9.88 -18.67
N VAL A 106 -5.54 9.38 -17.48
CA VAL A 106 -5.34 7.97 -17.11
C VAL A 106 -6.68 7.34 -16.77
N ARG A 107 -6.95 6.19 -17.36
CA ARG A 107 -8.12 5.37 -17.04
C ARG A 107 -7.69 4.15 -16.22
N PHE A 108 -8.36 3.96 -15.07
CA PHE A 108 -8.26 2.76 -14.26
C PHE A 108 -9.45 1.87 -14.56
N THR A 109 -9.18 0.58 -14.74
CA THR A 109 -10.18 -0.48 -14.94
C THR A 109 -9.98 -1.59 -13.93
N GLY A 110 -10.97 -2.42 -13.74
CA GLY A 110 -10.90 -3.49 -12.74
C GLY A 110 -11.94 -4.57 -12.99
N ALA A 111 -12.15 -5.40 -11.99
CA ALA A 111 -13.10 -6.49 -11.99
C ALA A 111 -13.97 -6.47 -10.72
N GLY A 112 -14.99 -7.30 -10.71
CA GLY A 112 -15.86 -7.49 -9.56
C GLY A 112 -16.50 -6.18 -9.09
N ARG A 113 -16.43 -5.94 -7.79
CA ARG A 113 -17.05 -4.79 -7.12
C ARG A 113 -16.07 -3.64 -6.82
N LEU A 114 -14.95 -3.55 -7.56
CA LEU A 114 -13.91 -2.55 -7.26
C LEU A 114 -14.46 -1.11 -7.29
N PHE A 115 -15.26 -0.79 -8.29
CA PHE A 115 -15.79 0.56 -8.50
C PHE A 115 -17.11 0.84 -7.75
N ASP A 116 -17.69 -0.17 -7.08
CA ASP A 116 -18.76 0.04 -6.09
C ASP A 116 -18.21 0.64 -4.78
N ARG A 117 -16.90 0.49 -4.54
CA ARG A 117 -16.26 1.02 -3.35
C ARG A 117 -16.10 2.53 -3.46
N PRO A 118 -16.48 3.31 -2.42
CA PRO A 118 -16.44 4.77 -2.50
C PRO A 118 -15.01 5.30 -2.70
N GLN A 119 -14.89 6.29 -3.61
CA GLN A 119 -13.65 7.00 -3.89
C GLN A 119 -13.80 8.52 -3.61
N ALA A 120 -14.80 8.90 -2.84
CA ALA A 120 -15.16 10.30 -2.57
C ALA A 120 -13.98 11.13 -2.04
N ILE A 121 -13.04 10.51 -1.31
CA ILE A 121 -11.83 11.17 -0.80
C ILE A 121 -11.00 11.72 -1.97
N TYR A 122 -10.67 10.90 -2.96
CA TYR A 122 -9.89 11.37 -4.11
C TYR A 122 -10.70 12.29 -5.01
N GLN A 123 -11.98 12.01 -5.20
CA GLN A 123 -12.85 12.93 -5.94
C GLN A 123 -12.78 14.34 -5.35
N MET A 124 -13.01 14.48 -4.04
CA MET A 124 -12.94 15.77 -3.34
C MET A 124 -11.55 16.43 -3.45
N LEU A 125 -10.46 15.67 -3.32
CA LEU A 125 -9.10 16.22 -3.42
C LEU A 125 -8.80 16.73 -4.84
N PHE A 126 -9.22 16.00 -5.86
CA PHE A 126 -9.06 16.40 -7.25
C PHE A 126 -9.88 17.64 -7.56
N GLU A 127 -11.16 17.66 -7.18
CA GLU A 127 -12.06 18.82 -7.36
C GLU A 127 -11.49 20.09 -6.69
N ARG A 128 -10.99 20.00 -5.45
CA ARG A 128 -10.37 21.13 -4.74
C ARG A 128 -9.16 21.70 -5.47
N GLN A 129 -8.46 20.92 -6.25
CA GLN A 129 -7.32 21.35 -7.05
C GLN A 129 -7.68 21.69 -8.51
N GLY A 130 -8.97 21.62 -8.88
CA GLY A 130 -9.45 21.87 -10.25
C GLY A 130 -9.01 20.78 -11.24
N LEU A 131 -8.79 19.56 -10.77
CA LEU A 131 -8.42 18.40 -11.56
C LEU A 131 -9.65 17.56 -11.89
N GLN A 132 -9.56 16.76 -12.96
CA GLN A 132 -10.68 15.89 -13.36
C GLN A 132 -10.61 14.55 -12.63
N PHE A 133 -11.73 14.13 -12.10
CA PHE A 133 -11.96 12.81 -11.51
C PHE A 133 -13.37 12.35 -11.88
N GLU A 134 -13.47 11.28 -12.64
CA GLU A 134 -14.73 10.71 -13.10
C GLU A 134 -14.78 9.24 -12.71
N GLN A 135 -15.78 8.84 -11.93
CA GLN A 135 -16.02 7.45 -11.55
C GLN A 135 -17.31 6.96 -12.23
N THR A 136 -17.19 5.83 -12.92
CA THR A 136 -18.32 5.09 -13.53
C THR A 136 -18.28 3.64 -13.05
N PRO A 137 -19.32 2.84 -13.29
CA PRO A 137 -19.29 1.40 -12.99
C PRO A 137 -18.15 0.65 -13.70
N GLU A 138 -17.66 1.16 -14.84
CA GLU A 138 -16.63 0.53 -15.65
C GLU A 138 -15.21 1.00 -15.32
N GLY A 139 -15.05 2.02 -14.46
CA GLY A 139 -13.73 2.52 -14.09
C GLY A 139 -13.67 3.94 -13.58
N ILE A 140 -12.44 4.38 -13.36
CA ILE A 140 -12.13 5.74 -12.96
C ILE A 140 -11.23 6.37 -14.01
N THR A 141 -11.54 7.60 -14.39
CA THR A 141 -10.67 8.42 -15.25
C THR A 141 -10.21 9.65 -14.48
N ILE A 142 -8.90 9.88 -14.49
CA ILE A 142 -8.29 11.07 -13.90
C ILE A 142 -7.56 11.88 -14.98
N PHE A 143 -7.50 13.21 -14.78
CA PHE A 143 -6.66 14.09 -15.61
C PHE A 143 -6.18 15.29 -14.79
N GLY A 144 -4.90 15.60 -14.96
CA GLY A 144 -4.23 16.72 -14.30
C GLY A 144 -3.27 16.26 -13.20
N ARG A 145 -2.34 17.15 -12.88
CA ARG A 145 -1.25 16.90 -11.94
C ARG A 145 -1.61 17.33 -10.53
N LEU A 146 -1.62 16.37 -9.61
CA LEU A 146 -1.77 16.64 -8.19
C LEU A 146 -0.62 17.51 -7.71
N ARG A 147 -0.95 18.66 -7.10
CA ARG A 147 0.02 19.64 -6.60
C ARG A 147 0.30 19.42 -5.12
N PRO A 148 1.53 19.75 -4.67
CA PRO A 148 1.89 19.69 -3.25
C PRO A 148 1.02 20.65 -2.42
N GLY A 149 0.97 20.42 -1.12
CA GLY A 149 0.25 21.26 -0.17
C GLY A 149 -0.32 20.50 1.02
N GLY A 150 -1.36 21.08 1.63
CA GLY A 150 -2.05 20.47 2.76
C GLY A 150 -3.23 19.62 2.30
N PHE A 151 -3.22 18.35 2.70
CA PHE A 151 -4.31 17.41 2.51
C PHE A 151 -4.93 17.08 3.87
N THR A 152 -6.24 17.20 3.99
CA THR A 152 -6.97 16.82 5.21
C THR A 152 -7.95 15.71 4.89
N LEU A 153 -7.81 14.59 5.60
CA LEU A 153 -8.64 13.41 5.42
C LEU A 153 -9.28 12.99 6.75
N PRO A 154 -10.51 12.48 6.75
CA PRO A 154 -11.07 11.80 7.90
C PRO A 154 -10.28 10.50 8.17
N GLY A 155 -10.15 10.10 9.43
CA GLY A 155 -9.37 8.92 9.83
C GLY A 155 -10.20 7.63 9.90
N ASP A 156 -11.52 7.73 9.76
CA ASP A 156 -12.48 6.63 9.68
C ASP A 156 -12.65 6.08 8.25
N VAL A 157 -11.86 6.59 7.31
CA VAL A 157 -11.79 6.06 5.95
C VAL A 157 -10.64 5.06 5.81
N SER A 158 -10.63 4.33 4.69
CA SER A 158 -9.56 3.40 4.40
C SER A 158 -8.18 4.09 4.40
N SER A 159 -7.23 3.54 5.16
CA SER A 159 -5.82 3.95 5.19
C SER A 159 -5.14 3.97 3.81
N GLN A 160 -5.72 3.29 2.83
CA GLN A 160 -5.19 3.25 1.46
C GLN A 160 -5.18 4.63 0.79
N PHE A 161 -6.12 5.53 1.14
CA PHE A 161 -6.12 6.90 0.65
C PHE A 161 -4.91 7.69 1.18
N ILE A 162 -4.64 7.55 2.47
CA ILE A 162 -3.50 8.19 3.13
C ILE A 162 -2.20 7.64 2.57
N SER A 163 -2.08 6.31 2.48
CA SER A 163 -0.91 5.62 1.94
C SER A 163 -0.61 6.01 0.49
N GLY A 164 -1.64 6.12 -0.35
CA GLY A 164 -1.48 6.56 -1.74
C GLY A 164 -0.91 7.97 -1.85
N LEU A 165 -1.37 8.92 -1.04
CA LEU A 165 -0.81 10.27 -0.97
C LEU A 165 0.62 10.27 -0.44
N LEU A 166 0.92 9.45 0.58
CA LEU A 166 2.28 9.31 1.12
C LEU A 166 3.27 8.83 0.07
N PHE A 167 2.91 7.83 -0.75
CA PHE A 167 3.79 7.37 -1.85
C PHE A 167 4.06 8.44 -2.89
N ALA A 168 3.08 9.29 -3.19
CA ALA A 168 3.20 10.34 -4.20
C ALA A 168 3.94 11.59 -3.69
N ALA A 169 3.76 11.95 -2.42
CA ALA A 169 4.25 13.19 -1.83
C ALA A 169 5.78 13.42 -1.98
N PRO A 170 6.67 12.42 -1.81
CA PRO A 170 8.11 12.59 -2.01
C PRO A 170 8.51 13.00 -3.43
N LEU A 171 7.66 12.67 -4.42
CA LEU A 171 7.90 12.92 -5.85
C LEU A 171 7.31 14.25 -6.34
N MET A 172 6.70 15.01 -5.45
CA MET A 172 6.15 16.34 -5.74
C MET A 172 7.26 17.39 -5.75
N GLU A 173 6.91 18.61 -6.16
CA GLU A 173 7.87 19.72 -6.36
C GLU A 173 8.26 20.40 -5.04
N SER A 174 7.42 20.30 -4.00
CA SER A 174 7.66 20.87 -2.68
C SER A 174 6.99 20.07 -1.57
N GLU A 175 7.28 20.42 -0.31
CA GLU A 175 6.72 19.77 0.88
C GLU A 175 5.20 19.61 0.80
N SER A 176 4.72 18.47 1.25
CA SER A 176 3.29 18.22 1.47
C SER A 176 3.02 17.78 2.91
N SER A 177 1.83 18.11 3.39
CA SER A 177 1.35 17.66 4.69
C SER A 177 0.02 16.94 4.54
N ILE A 178 -0.14 15.85 5.28
CA ILE A 178 -1.37 15.06 5.33
C ILE A 178 -1.85 15.05 6.77
N GLU A 179 -2.99 15.70 7.02
CA GLU A 179 -3.64 15.69 8.33
C GLU A 179 -4.76 14.66 8.33
N VAL A 180 -4.68 13.71 9.27
CA VAL A 180 -5.69 12.68 9.46
C VAL A 180 -6.47 13.00 10.72
N LEU A 181 -7.77 13.25 10.56
CA LEU A 181 -8.69 13.64 11.63
C LEU A 181 -9.15 12.40 12.43
N PRO A 182 -9.46 12.55 13.73
CA PRO A 182 -10.03 11.47 14.52
C PRO A 182 -11.49 11.16 14.10
N PRO A 183 -11.98 9.91 14.32
CA PRO A 183 -11.24 8.76 14.84
C PRO A 183 -10.28 8.21 13.79
N TYR A 184 -9.10 7.70 14.21
CA TYR A 184 -8.10 7.16 13.30
C TYR A 184 -8.00 5.64 13.43
N GLU A 185 -8.83 4.92 12.68
CA GLU A 185 -9.07 3.48 12.84
C GLU A 185 -7.94 2.60 12.25
N SER A 186 -7.43 2.94 11.08
CA SER A 186 -6.51 2.07 10.32
C SER A 186 -5.06 2.58 10.34
N ARG A 187 -4.61 3.16 11.46
CA ARG A 187 -3.31 3.79 11.58
C ARG A 187 -2.15 2.82 11.32
N SER A 188 -2.21 1.61 11.81
CA SER A 188 -1.16 0.59 11.64
C SER A 188 -0.79 0.33 10.18
N TYR A 189 -1.77 0.40 9.25
CA TYR A 189 -1.49 0.25 7.83
C TYR A 189 -0.78 1.48 7.23
N VAL A 190 -0.93 2.67 7.83
CA VAL A 190 -0.16 3.85 7.44
C VAL A 190 1.25 3.77 8.01
N ASP A 191 1.39 3.30 9.24
CA ASP A 191 2.70 3.05 9.86
C ASP A 191 3.49 2.01 9.03
N LEU A 192 2.83 0.92 8.57
CA LEU A 192 3.41 -0.05 7.64
C LEU A 192 3.86 0.58 6.30
N THR A 193 3.13 1.60 5.82
CA THR A 193 3.53 2.35 4.62
C THR A 193 4.78 3.17 4.87
N ILE A 194 4.83 3.88 5.99
CA ILE A 194 5.98 4.72 6.37
C ILE A 194 7.23 3.86 6.57
N ASP A 195 7.09 2.69 7.18
CA ASP A 195 8.16 1.72 7.39
C ASP A 195 8.74 1.26 6.04
N ALA A 196 7.89 0.84 5.11
CA ALA A 196 8.33 0.46 3.77
C ALA A 196 9.04 1.64 3.06
N MET A 197 8.46 2.85 3.09
CA MET A 197 9.07 4.04 2.50
C MET A 197 10.45 4.34 3.11
N GLN A 198 10.60 4.18 4.42
CA GLN A 198 11.85 4.40 5.13
C GLN A 198 12.94 3.41 4.70
N GLN A 199 12.60 2.14 4.48
CA GLN A 199 13.54 1.13 3.97
C GLN A 199 14.03 1.48 2.57
N PHE A 200 13.23 2.18 1.79
CA PHE A 200 13.59 2.71 0.47
C PHE A 200 14.10 4.17 0.52
N GLY A 201 14.58 4.64 1.68
CA GLY A 201 15.29 5.91 1.85
C GLY A 201 14.42 7.16 1.98
N VAL A 202 13.10 7.04 1.99
CA VAL A 202 12.17 8.17 2.11
C VAL A 202 11.79 8.42 3.57
N LYS A 203 11.83 9.67 4.00
CA LYS A 203 11.52 10.10 5.36
C LYS A 203 10.15 10.78 5.43
N VAL A 204 9.33 10.33 6.37
CA VAL A 204 8.04 10.93 6.72
C VAL A 204 8.08 11.33 8.20
N ALA A 205 7.81 12.59 8.50
CA ALA A 205 7.69 13.05 9.88
C ALA A 205 6.23 12.94 10.33
N ALA A 206 5.96 12.19 11.39
CA ALA A 206 4.63 12.03 11.96
C ALA A 206 4.54 12.76 13.33
N ARG A 207 3.47 13.51 13.55
CA ARG A 207 3.23 14.22 14.80
C ARG A 207 1.76 14.15 15.20
N ALA A 208 1.48 13.61 16.38
CA ALA A 208 0.17 13.73 17.01
C ALA A 208 -0.11 15.18 17.43
N ARG A 209 -1.33 15.65 17.25
CA ARG A 209 -1.79 16.98 17.65
C ARG A 209 -2.73 16.90 18.86
N LYS A 210 -2.88 18.01 19.57
CA LYS A 210 -3.73 18.09 20.77
C LYS A 210 -5.21 17.83 20.50
N ASN A 211 -5.66 18.07 19.27
CA ASN A 211 -7.04 17.79 18.83
C ASN A 211 -7.29 16.32 18.46
N GLY A 212 -6.31 15.43 18.69
CA GLY A 212 -6.40 14.01 18.35
C GLY A 212 -6.07 13.67 16.89
N SER A 213 -5.82 14.68 16.02
CA SER A 213 -5.37 14.43 14.66
C SER A 213 -3.89 14.00 14.60
N VAL A 214 -3.51 13.33 13.52
CA VAL A 214 -2.11 13.02 13.21
C VAL A 214 -1.71 13.77 11.96
N MET A 215 -0.60 14.49 12.04
CA MET A 215 -0.02 15.23 10.92
C MET A 215 1.21 14.49 10.41
N TYR A 216 1.18 14.10 9.15
CA TYR A 216 2.32 13.59 8.41
C TYR A 216 2.89 14.73 7.56
N ARG A 217 4.21 14.97 7.63
CA ARG A 217 4.92 15.91 6.78
C ARG A 217 5.93 15.15 5.93
N VAL A 218 5.91 15.42 4.65
CA VAL A 218 6.79 14.81 3.66
C VAL A 218 7.53 15.92 2.94
N ALA A 219 8.79 16.11 3.29
CA ALA A 219 9.66 16.98 2.52
C ALA A 219 9.77 16.47 1.09
N ALA A 220 9.83 17.38 0.11
CA ALA A 220 9.98 17.03 -1.28
C ALA A 220 10.86 18.09 -1.99
N PRO A 221 11.60 17.70 -3.05
CA PRO A 221 11.66 16.35 -3.57
C PRO A 221 12.51 15.41 -2.70
N GLN A 222 12.08 14.16 -2.56
CA GLN A 222 12.90 13.07 -2.05
C GLN A 222 13.03 11.98 -3.12
N ARG A 223 14.02 11.11 -2.96
CA ARG A 223 14.28 10.00 -3.89
C ARG A 223 14.07 8.68 -3.17
N TYR A 224 13.36 7.77 -3.82
CA TYR A 224 13.38 6.38 -3.44
C TYR A 224 14.70 5.76 -3.89
N THR A 225 15.36 5.04 -3.02
CA THR A 225 16.60 4.30 -3.31
C THR A 225 16.31 2.82 -3.31
N ALA A 226 16.95 2.09 -4.23
CA ALA A 226 16.78 0.65 -4.30
C ALA A 226 17.20 -0.02 -2.99
N SER A 227 16.43 -1.01 -2.58
CA SER A 227 16.66 -1.80 -1.38
C SER A 227 16.09 -3.20 -1.56
N ASP A 228 16.76 -4.20 -1.03
CA ASP A 228 16.21 -5.53 -0.93
C ASP A 228 15.17 -5.58 0.20
N PHE A 229 14.10 -6.33 -0.02
CA PHE A 229 12.98 -6.40 0.91
C PHE A 229 12.46 -7.84 1.02
N ALA A 230 12.48 -8.40 2.22
CA ALA A 230 11.83 -9.67 2.50
C ALA A 230 10.41 -9.42 3.03
N VAL A 231 9.39 -9.87 2.30
CA VAL A 231 8.01 -9.74 2.74
C VAL A 231 7.78 -10.61 3.97
N GLU A 232 7.33 -10.00 5.05
CA GLU A 232 7.02 -10.71 6.31
C GLU A 232 5.73 -11.54 6.19
N GLY A 233 5.53 -12.48 7.12
CA GLY A 233 4.31 -13.26 7.20
C GLY A 233 3.08 -12.43 7.54
N ASP A 234 1.92 -12.86 7.06
CA ASP A 234 0.65 -12.15 7.19
C ASP A 234 -0.02 -12.46 8.53
N TYR A 235 -0.11 -11.47 9.41
CA TYR A 235 -0.79 -11.59 10.71
C TYR A 235 -2.30 -11.75 10.59
N SER A 236 -2.93 -11.24 9.54
CA SER A 236 -4.36 -11.45 9.29
C SER A 236 -4.66 -12.93 9.02
N GLN A 237 -3.77 -13.59 8.26
CA GLN A 237 -3.88 -15.04 8.01
C GLN A 237 -3.47 -15.85 9.25
N ALA A 238 -2.44 -15.42 9.96
CA ALA A 238 -2.00 -16.06 11.19
C ALA A 238 -3.08 -16.08 12.28
N ALA A 239 -3.94 -15.06 12.34
CA ALA A 239 -5.01 -14.97 13.32
C ALA A 239 -5.93 -16.19 13.31
N PHE A 240 -6.28 -16.71 12.13
CA PHE A 240 -7.12 -17.92 12.02
C PHE A 240 -6.42 -19.14 12.61
N LEU A 241 -5.12 -19.30 12.36
CA LEU A 241 -4.33 -20.41 12.88
C LEU A 241 -4.09 -20.29 14.38
N ALA A 242 -3.88 -19.05 14.86
CA ALA A 242 -3.69 -18.78 16.30
C ALA A 242 -4.95 -19.11 17.09
N VAL A 243 -6.13 -18.64 16.65
CA VAL A 243 -7.42 -18.94 17.27
C VAL A 243 -7.70 -20.45 17.25
N LEU A 244 -7.43 -21.12 16.12
CA LEU A 244 -7.58 -22.56 16.01
C LEU A 244 -6.64 -23.29 16.99
N GLY A 245 -5.39 -22.83 17.10
CA GLY A 245 -4.40 -23.37 18.03
C GLY A 245 -4.83 -23.27 19.49
N CYS A 246 -5.44 -22.17 19.88
CA CYS A 246 -6.02 -22.00 21.23
C CYS A 246 -7.21 -22.94 21.49
N ALA A 247 -8.04 -23.18 20.47
CA ALA A 247 -9.23 -24.01 20.62
C ALA A 247 -8.94 -25.53 20.69
N VAL A 248 -7.93 -26.00 19.92
CA VAL A 248 -7.67 -27.45 19.78
C VAL A 248 -6.26 -27.88 20.19
N GLY A 249 -5.39 -26.93 20.50
CA GLY A 249 -4.01 -27.10 20.96
C GLY A 249 -3.01 -27.51 19.86
N GLY A 250 -1.72 -27.35 20.15
CA GLY A 250 -0.63 -28.01 19.41
C GLY A 250 -0.26 -27.47 18.04
N ILE A 251 -0.75 -26.31 17.61
CA ILE A 251 -0.36 -25.69 16.34
C ILE A 251 0.80 -24.71 16.57
N ASN A 252 1.93 -24.95 15.90
CA ASN A 252 3.05 -24.02 15.85
C ASN A 252 2.96 -23.17 14.57
N VAL A 253 2.73 -21.86 14.72
CA VAL A 253 2.63 -20.91 13.63
C VAL A 253 4.00 -20.24 13.41
N VAL A 254 4.57 -20.41 12.22
CA VAL A 254 5.91 -19.87 11.87
C VAL A 254 5.85 -18.91 10.69
N GLY A 255 6.92 -18.13 10.53
CA GLY A 255 7.07 -17.15 9.45
C GLY A 255 6.60 -15.73 9.82
N LEU A 256 6.24 -15.50 11.08
CA LEU A 256 5.85 -14.18 11.58
C LEU A 256 7.07 -13.37 12.06
N ASN A 257 7.02 -12.06 11.81
CA ASN A 257 7.97 -11.10 12.36
C ASN A 257 7.42 -10.54 13.70
N PRO A 258 8.09 -10.79 14.84
CA PRO A 258 7.65 -10.29 16.14
C PRO A 258 7.66 -8.75 16.24
N ASP A 259 8.45 -8.06 15.42
CA ASP A 259 8.58 -6.60 15.41
C ASP A 259 7.67 -5.94 14.33
N SER A 260 6.79 -6.73 13.70
CA SER A 260 5.88 -6.27 12.66
C SER A 260 4.99 -5.11 13.11
N GLN A 261 4.76 -4.15 12.20
CA GLN A 261 3.82 -3.06 12.35
C GLN A 261 2.39 -3.42 11.89
N GLN A 262 2.15 -4.68 11.48
CA GLN A 262 0.80 -5.13 11.11
C GLN A 262 -0.15 -5.03 12.31
N GLY A 263 -1.28 -4.32 12.14
CA GLY A 263 -2.25 -4.10 13.22
C GLY A 263 -2.88 -5.39 13.74
N ASP A 264 -3.06 -6.38 12.87
CA ASP A 264 -3.64 -7.68 13.22
C ASP A 264 -2.77 -8.50 14.18
N LYS A 265 -1.51 -8.10 14.41
CA LYS A 265 -0.64 -8.66 15.44
C LYS A 265 -1.28 -8.62 16.84
N VAL A 266 -2.18 -7.67 17.09
CA VAL A 266 -2.93 -7.53 18.36
C VAL A 266 -3.66 -8.82 18.76
N ILE A 267 -3.98 -9.70 17.81
CA ILE A 267 -4.60 -10.99 18.10
C ILE A 267 -3.79 -11.82 19.11
N LEU A 268 -2.46 -11.72 19.06
CA LEU A 268 -1.59 -12.45 19.99
C LEU A 268 -1.74 -11.96 21.43
N ASP A 269 -1.97 -10.67 21.62
CA ASP A 269 -2.18 -10.10 22.96
C ASP A 269 -3.57 -10.43 23.49
N ILE A 270 -4.57 -10.41 22.60
CA ILE A 270 -5.93 -10.84 22.94
C ILE A 270 -5.93 -12.32 23.42
N LEU A 271 -5.29 -13.21 22.65
CA LEU A 271 -5.25 -14.63 22.98
C LEU A 271 -4.39 -14.97 24.23
N ARG A 272 -3.49 -14.09 24.65
CA ARG A 272 -2.72 -14.25 25.88
C ARG A 272 -3.47 -13.77 27.12
N SER A 273 -4.47 -12.91 26.94
CA SER A 273 -5.26 -12.34 28.05
C SER A 273 -6.43 -13.21 28.47
N GLU A 274 -6.78 -14.22 27.69
CA GLU A 274 -7.82 -15.24 27.97
C GLU A 274 -7.22 -16.47 28.67
#